data_a6ad24343c70723f330cd25c19a661f7
#
_entry.id   a6ad24343c70723f330cd25c19a661f7
#
_cell.length_a   1.000
_cell.length_b   1.000
_cell.length_c   1.000
_cell.angle_alpha   90.00
_cell.angle_beta   90.00
_cell.angle_gamma   90.00
#
_symmetry.space_group_name_H-M   'P 1'
#
loop_
_entity.id
_entity.type
_entity.pdbx_description
1 polymer ?
#
loop_
_entity_poly.entity_id
_entity_poly.type
_entity_poly.pdbx_seq_one_letter_code
_entity_poly.pdbx_strand_id
1 'polypeptide(L)'
;GFGPYDNFSWKGNVSGSITYIVGNHTIKTGLMYSKYRKNENALAGNNEGIFSGFNTPGGTQNVIAPGGNATQQLWANFLMGRNVSFTQASFDYTADLRQKAFEAYLQDEWKFRPNITLYYGVRYSFFGSPWDRNGRLTNFVPELWNRAAAPLVTGAGLRVPGTGNYCNGLVNNSQNLVPFPNCTMTPSPWGKFIMDVSKKDFAPRVGIAWD
;
A
#
# COMPACT_ATOMS: atom_id res chain seq x y z
N GLY A 1 -18.22 -1.19 15.55
CA GLY A 1 -18.56 -0.93 14.17
C GLY A 1 -17.41 -0.23 13.47
N PHE A 2 -17.20 -0.55 12.22
CA PHE A 2 -16.30 0.26 11.40
C PHE A 2 -17.10 1.50 11.02
N GLY A 3 -16.54 2.69 11.23
CA GLY A 3 -17.15 3.97 10.88
C GLY A 3 -17.44 4.06 9.37
N PRO A 4 -17.91 5.20 8.86
CA PRO A 4 -18.25 5.35 7.46
C PRO A 4 -17.00 5.05 6.62
N TYR A 5 -17.07 3.94 5.88
CA TYR A 5 -15.99 3.44 5.04
C TYR A 5 -16.34 3.68 3.57
N ASP A 6 -15.56 4.52 2.91
CA ASP A 6 -15.69 4.80 1.49
C ASP A 6 -14.47 4.27 0.74
N ASN A 7 -14.72 3.38 -0.22
CA ASN A 7 -13.69 2.74 -1.02
C ASN A 7 -14.13 2.68 -2.48
N PHE A 8 -13.48 3.45 -3.31
CA PHE A 8 -13.66 3.45 -4.75
C PHE A 8 -12.42 2.91 -5.46
N SER A 9 -12.60 1.87 -6.27
CA SER A 9 -11.54 1.31 -7.10
C SER A 9 -11.94 1.32 -8.56
N TRP A 10 -11.03 1.73 -9.41
CA TRP A 10 -11.18 1.70 -10.86
C TRP A 10 -9.92 1.14 -11.52
N LYS A 11 -10.12 0.25 -12.50
CA LYS A 11 -9.05 -0.28 -13.34
C LYS A 11 -9.49 -0.23 -14.81
N GLY A 12 -8.72 0.48 -15.63
CA GLY A 12 -8.87 0.50 -17.09
C GLY A 12 -7.70 -0.20 -17.76
N ASN A 13 -7.99 -1.08 -18.70
CA ASN A 13 -7.00 -1.76 -19.53
C ASN A 13 -7.30 -1.47 -20.99
N VAL A 14 -6.24 -1.16 -21.75
CA VAL A 14 -6.27 -1.11 -23.20
C VAL A 14 -5.25 -2.09 -23.73
N SER A 15 -5.65 -3.01 -24.59
CA SER A 15 -4.74 -4.00 -25.18
C SER A 15 -5.05 -4.20 -26.65
N GLY A 16 -4.02 -4.57 -27.39
CA GLY A 16 -4.13 -4.94 -28.79
C GLY A 16 -3.05 -5.95 -29.15
N SER A 17 -3.34 -6.80 -30.13
CA SER A 17 -2.38 -7.77 -30.64
C SER A 17 -2.51 -7.92 -32.15
N ILE A 18 -1.41 -8.28 -32.80
CA ILE A 18 -1.33 -8.54 -34.25
C ILE A 18 -0.68 -9.89 -34.41
N THR A 19 -1.21 -10.69 -35.35
CA THR A 19 -0.60 -11.92 -35.83
C THR A 19 -0.30 -11.74 -37.31
N TYR A 20 0.94 -11.99 -37.68
CA TYR A 20 1.41 -11.93 -39.07
C TYR A 20 2.01 -13.27 -39.47
N ILE A 21 1.53 -13.82 -40.60
CA ILE A 21 1.96 -15.10 -41.13
C ILE A 21 2.76 -14.84 -42.40
N VAL A 22 4.00 -15.31 -42.43
CA VAL A 22 4.88 -15.19 -43.57
C VAL A 22 5.71 -16.47 -43.74
N GLY A 23 5.51 -17.18 -44.86
CA GLY A 23 6.14 -18.48 -45.09
C GLY A 23 5.86 -19.47 -43.95
N ASN A 24 6.89 -19.95 -43.30
CA ASN A 24 6.82 -20.90 -42.18
C ASN A 24 6.81 -20.23 -40.80
N HIS A 25 6.64 -18.91 -40.73
CA HIS A 25 6.64 -18.13 -39.51
C HIS A 25 5.25 -17.61 -39.16
N THR A 26 4.87 -17.68 -37.90
CA THR A 26 3.69 -17.04 -37.36
C THR A 26 4.16 -16.10 -36.26
N ILE A 27 4.33 -14.83 -36.60
CA ILE A 27 4.79 -13.79 -35.68
C ILE A 27 3.58 -13.19 -34.95
N LYS A 28 3.63 -13.15 -33.60
CA LYS A 28 2.60 -12.56 -32.77
C LYS A 28 3.22 -11.47 -31.89
N THR A 29 2.63 -10.29 -31.92
CA THR A 29 3.03 -9.19 -31.05
C THR A 29 1.82 -8.56 -30.40
N GLY A 30 1.98 -8.01 -29.22
CA GLY A 30 0.90 -7.32 -28.52
C GLY A 30 1.40 -6.39 -27.45
N LEU A 31 0.52 -5.46 -27.12
CA LEU A 31 0.72 -4.42 -26.11
C LEU A 31 -0.46 -4.41 -25.16
N MET A 32 -0.20 -4.13 -23.87
CA MET A 32 -1.21 -3.82 -22.88
C MET A 32 -0.76 -2.64 -22.03
N TYR A 33 -1.68 -1.69 -21.85
CA TYR A 33 -1.52 -0.59 -20.91
C TYR A 33 -2.63 -0.64 -19.88
N SER A 34 -2.26 -0.59 -18.60
CA SER A 34 -3.20 -0.61 -17.49
C SER A 34 -3.05 0.64 -16.64
N LYS A 35 -4.17 1.18 -16.21
CA LYS A 35 -4.23 2.27 -15.24
C LYS A 35 -5.15 1.86 -14.10
N TYR A 36 -4.67 2.04 -12.89
CA TYR A 36 -5.40 1.75 -11.67
C TYR A 36 -5.52 3.00 -10.81
N ARG A 37 -6.67 3.16 -10.18
CA ARG A 37 -6.97 4.19 -9.20
C ARG A 37 -7.75 3.59 -8.04
N LYS A 38 -7.37 3.95 -6.82
CA LYS A 38 -8.10 3.62 -5.60
C LYS A 38 -8.19 4.84 -4.71
N ASN A 39 -9.41 5.20 -4.33
CA ASN A 39 -9.69 6.19 -3.30
C ASN A 39 -10.24 5.45 -2.09
N GLU A 40 -9.69 5.72 -0.91
CA GLU A 40 -10.09 5.05 0.32
C GLU A 40 -9.84 5.97 1.51
N ASN A 41 -10.85 6.12 2.36
CA ASN A 41 -10.68 6.76 3.64
C ASN A 41 -10.00 5.79 4.63
N ALA A 42 -8.69 5.78 4.63
CA ALA A 42 -7.85 4.78 5.28
C ALA A 42 -8.05 4.67 6.81
N LEU A 43 -8.55 5.73 7.45
CA LEU A 43 -8.72 5.85 8.89
C LEU A 43 -10.18 5.92 9.32
N ALA A 44 -11.12 5.55 8.43
CA ALA A 44 -12.57 5.70 8.65
C ALA A 44 -13.04 5.15 10.00
N GLY A 45 -12.50 4.01 10.45
CA GLY A 45 -12.85 3.43 11.74
C GLY A 45 -12.42 4.26 12.97
N ASN A 46 -11.49 5.21 12.79
CA ASN A 46 -10.92 6.00 13.87
C ASN A 46 -11.25 7.50 13.76
N ASN A 47 -11.83 7.95 12.65
CA ASN A 47 -12.09 9.39 12.45
C ASN A 47 -13.09 9.95 13.46
N GLU A 48 -14.12 9.17 13.78
CA GLU A 48 -15.18 9.54 14.73
C GLU A 48 -14.81 9.18 16.18
N GLY A 49 -13.71 8.45 16.36
CA GLY A 49 -13.26 7.97 17.66
C GLY A 49 -13.85 6.63 18.07
N ILE A 50 -13.03 5.85 18.75
CA ILE A 50 -13.39 4.54 19.30
C ILE A 50 -13.24 4.57 20.80
N PHE A 51 -14.36 4.39 21.51
CA PHE A 51 -14.37 4.13 22.94
C PHE A 51 -14.30 2.62 23.18
N SER A 52 -13.40 2.18 24.02
CA SER A 52 -13.26 0.75 24.34
C SER A 52 -12.97 0.51 25.83
N GLY A 53 -13.13 -0.75 26.25
CA GLY A 53 -12.85 -1.17 27.62
C GLY A 53 -13.91 -0.78 28.64
N PHE A 54 -15.19 -0.85 28.28
CA PHE A 54 -16.30 -0.60 29.23
C PHE A 54 -16.44 -1.68 30.29
N ASN A 55 -15.79 -2.85 30.11
CA ASN A 55 -15.88 -3.98 31.03
C ASN A 55 -15.07 -3.79 32.31
N THR A 56 -14.03 -2.94 32.33
CA THR A 56 -13.20 -2.74 33.50
C THR A 56 -12.63 -1.30 33.55
N PRO A 57 -13.46 -0.25 33.58
CA PRO A 57 -12.94 1.10 33.60
C PRO A 57 -12.28 1.40 34.94
N GLY A 58 -10.99 1.70 34.92
CA GLY A 58 -10.27 2.32 36.06
C GLY A 58 -10.23 1.50 37.34
N GLY A 59 -10.36 0.20 37.28
CA GLY A 59 -10.34 -0.69 38.45
C GLY A 59 -11.60 -0.62 39.31
N THR A 60 -12.41 -1.62 39.21
CA THR A 60 -13.14 -2.21 40.36
C THR A 60 -14.44 -1.60 40.88
N GLN A 61 -14.94 -0.51 40.43
CA GLN A 61 -16.24 -0.08 40.95
C GLN A 61 -17.39 -0.62 40.10
N ASN A 62 -17.98 -1.71 40.54
CA ASN A 62 -19.28 -2.13 40.05
C ASN A 62 -20.32 -1.07 40.43
N VAL A 63 -20.95 -0.50 39.41
CA VAL A 63 -21.99 0.54 39.55
C VAL A 63 -23.40 -0.06 39.59
N ILE A 64 -23.52 -1.37 39.32
CA ILE A 64 -24.79 -2.09 39.43
C ILE A 64 -24.94 -2.79 40.77
N ALA A 65 -26.20 -3.01 41.16
CA ALA A 65 -26.53 -3.68 42.40
C ALA A 65 -25.92 -5.10 42.48
N PRO A 66 -25.66 -5.59 43.71
CA PRO A 66 -25.23 -6.97 43.90
C PRO A 66 -26.16 -7.96 43.16
N GLY A 67 -25.59 -8.93 42.44
CA GLY A 67 -26.36 -9.88 41.64
C GLY A 67 -26.52 -9.50 40.15
N GLY A 68 -26.07 -8.32 39.73
CA GLY A 68 -26.01 -7.95 38.35
C GLY A 68 -24.98 -8.78 37.55
N ASN A 69 -25.21 -8.94 36.27
CA ASN A 69 -24.30 -9.68 35.39
C ASN A 69 -23.32 -8.77 34.65
N ALA A 70 -22.31 -9.36 33.99
CA ALA A 70 -21.28 -8.64 33.24
C ALA A 70 -21.84 -7.75 32.11
N THR A 71 -22.91 -8.16 31.44
CA THR A 71 -23.56 -7.35 30.39
C THR A 71 -24.20 -6.11 30.96
N GLN A 72 -24.87 -6.23 32.10
CA GLN A 72 -25.46 -5.07 32.81
C GLN A 72 -24.38 -4.10 33.29
N GLN A 73 -23.23 -4.62 33.73
CA GLN A 73 -22.07 -3.79 34.08
C GLN A 73 -21.50 -3.03 32.89
N LEU A 74 -21.38 -3.69 31.75
CA LEU A 74 -20.92 -3.04 30.49
C LEU A 74 -21.86 -1.88 30.12
N TRP A 75 -23.16 -2.13 30.15
CA TRP A 75 -24.16 -1.08 29.84
C TRP A 75 -24.14 0.05 30.85
N ALA A 76 -24.03 -0.24 32.15
CA ALA A 76 -23.92 0.80 33.16
C ALA A 76 -22.66 1.66 32.93
N ASN A 77 -21.52 1.05 32.65
CA ASN A 77 -20.28 1.76 32.36
C ASN A 77 -20.40 2.60 31.07
N PHE A 78 -21.01 2.07 30.03
CA PHE A 78 -21.28 2.83 28.82
C PHE A 78 -22.16 4.06 29.06
N LEU A 79 -23.28 3.91 29.75
CA LEU A 79 -24.21 4.99 30.06
C LEU A 79 -23.59 6.06 30.94
N MET A 80 -22.64 5.70 31.79
CA MET A 80 -21.89 6.61 32.65
C MET A 80 -20.64 7.20 32.00
N GLY A 81 -20.38 6.87 30.72
CA GLY A 81 -19.18 7.32 30.01
C GLY A 81 -17.86 6.75 30.55
N ARG A 82 -17.90 5.65 31.29
CA ARG A 82 -16.71 4.99 31.84
C ARG A 82 -16.11 4.03 30.86
N ASN A 83 -14.97 4.37 30.27
CA ASN A 83 -14.20 3.53 29.35
C ASN A 83 -12.73 3.55 29.76
N VAL A 84 -11.98 2.53 29.30
CA VAL A 84 -10.52 2.43 29.56
C VAL A 84 -9.74 3.27 28.58
N SER A 85 -10.17 3.32 27.33
CA SER A 85 -9.44 4.04 26.29
C SER A 85 -10.37 4.69 25.28
N PHE A 86 -9.91 5.81 24.75
CA PHE A 86 -10.45 6.49 23.59
C PHE A 86 -9.34 6.61 22.55
N THR A 87 -9.62 6.20 21.33
CA THR A 87 -8.68 6.30 20.21
C THR A 87 -9.34 7.05 19.07
N GLN A 88 -8.68 8.06 18.56
CA GLN A 88 -9.14 8.84 17.42
C GLN A 88 -7.98 9.13 16.47
N ALA A 89 -8.24 9.15 15.18
CA ALA A 89 -7.28 9.60 14.18
C ALA A 89 -7.06 11.11 14.32
N SER A 90 -5.82 11.58 14.12
CA SER A 90 -5.48 13.00 14.20
C SER A 90 -6.07 13.83 13.07
N PHE A 91 -6.44 13.18 11.96
CA PHE A 91 -7.14 13.82 10.83
C PHE A 91 -7.77 12.75 9.94
N ASP A 92 -8.77 13.15 9.15
CA ASP A 92 -9.37 12.29 8.13
C ASP A 92 -8.46 12.24 6.88
N TYR A 93 -8.05 11.02 6.52
CA TYR A 93 -7.17 10.77 5.41
C TYR A 93 -7.85 9.91 4.34
N THR A 94 -8.13 10.53 3.20
CA THR A 94 -8.57 9.81 2.00
C THR A 94 -7.41 9.69 1.02
N ALA A 95 -6.93 8.48 0.81
CA ALA A 95 -5.90 8.17 -0.16
C ALA A 95 -6.45 8.26 -1.59
N ASP A 96 -5.67 8.80 -2.54
CA ASP A 96 -5.93 8.74 -4.00
C ASP A 96 -4.75 8.01 -4.65
N LEU A 97 -4.76 6.68 -4.49
CA LEU A 97 -3.70 5.80 -4.98
C LEU A 97 -3.84 5.59 -6.49
N ARG A 98 -2.72 5.63 -7.17
CA ARG A 98 -2.62 5.44 -8.63
C ARG A 98 -1.46 4.54 -8.96
N GLN A 99 -1.66 3.71 -9.98
CA GLN A 99 -0.62 2.85 -10.54
C GLN A 99 -0.80 2.75 -12.05
N LYS A 100 0.31 2.54 -12.75
CA LYS A 100 0.33 2.26 -14.19
C LYS A 100 1.14 1.01 -14.44
N ALA A 101 0.70 0.20 -15.40
CA ALA A 101 1.47 -0.93 -15.89
C ALA A 101 1.49 -0.91 -17.43
N PHE A 102 2.58 -1.38 -17.99
CA PHE A 102 2.77 -1.55 -19.41
C PHE A 102 3.38 -2.92 -19.68
N GLU A 103 2.80 -3.65 -20.63
CA GLU A 103 3.32 -4.94 -21.05
C GLU A 103 3.39 -4.98 -22.57
N ALA A 104 4.45 -5.61 -23.09
CA ALA A 104 4.64 -5.86 -24.50
C ALA A 104 5.19 -7.26 -24.70
N TYR A 105 4.84 -7.91 -25.80
CA TYR A 105 5.46 -9.17 -26.16
C TYR A 105 5.66 -9.26 -27.67
N LEU A 106 6.66 -10.05 -28.03
CA LEU A 106 6.94 -10.51 -29.38
C LEU A 106 7.27 -11.99 -29.31
N GLN A 107 6.60 -12.80 -30.12
CA GLN A 107 6.89 -14.23 -30.23
C GLN A 107 6.77 -14.67 -31.67
N ASP A 108 7.54 -15.69 -32.02
CA ASP A 108 7.47 -16.38 -33.31
C ASP A 108 7.26 -17.88 -33.10
N GLU A 109 6.43 -18.43 -33.92
CA GLU A 109 6.21 -19.86 -34.13
C GLU A 109 6.76 -20.20 -35.51
N TRP A 110 7.91 -20.86 -35.55
CA TRP A 110 8.59 -21.21 -36.78
C TRP A 110 8.49 -22.70 -37.07
N LYS A 111 7.79 -23.06 -38.14
CA LYS A 111 7.76 -24.43 -38.67
C LYS A 111 9.07 -24.69 -39.40
N PHE A 112 10.11 -25.08 -38.62
CA PHE A 112 11.45 -25.32 -39.10
C PHE A 112 11.50 -26.51 -40.07
N ARG A 113 10.70 -27.56 -39.78
CA ARG A 113 10.47 -28.74 -40.63
C ARG A 113 9.00 -29.16 -40.55
N PRO A 114 8.53 -30.06 -41.46
CA PRO A 114 7.14 -30.53 -41.40
C PRO A 114 6.73 -31.10 -40.01
N ASN A 115 7.69 -31.71 -39.30
CA ASN A 115 7.51 -32.35 -37.99
C ASN A 115 8.21 -31.60 -36.83
N ILE A 116 8.78 -30.41 -37.04
CA ILE A 116 9.47 -29.64 -36.01
C ILE A 116 9.01 -28.20 -36.05
N THR A 117 8.44 -27.76 -34.94
CA THR A 117 8.04 -26.36 -34.71
C THR A 117 8.82 -25.77 -33.53
N LEU A 118 9.44 -24.64 -33.74
CA LEU A 118 10.15 -23.88 -32.73
C LEU A 118 9.30 -22.69 -32.30
N TYR A 119 9.24 -22.45 -30.97
CA TYR A 119 8.57 -21.32 -30.36
C TYR A 119 9.63 -20.49 -29.65
N TYR A 120 9.72 -19.23 -29.94
CA TYR A 120 10.58 -18.31 -29.20
C TYR A 120 9.97 -16.93 -29.13
N GLY A 121 10.27 -16.23 -28.05
CA GLY A 121 9.72 -14.91 -27.83
C GLY A 121 10.23 -14.28 -26.57
N VAL A 122 9.84 -13.04 -26.39
CA VAL A 122 10.15 -12.25 -25.21
C VAL A 122 8.93 -11.45 -24.78
N ARG A 123 8.72 -11.38 -23.50
CA ARG A 123 7.75 -10.46 -22.87
C ARG A 123 8.51 -9.44 -22.04
N TYR A 124 8.13 -8.21 -22.17
CA TYR A 124 8.53 -7.13 -21.30
C TYR A 124 7.35 -6.72 -20.44
N SER A 125 7.58 -6.54 -19.15
CA SER A 125 6.55 -6.08 -18.20
C SER A 125 7.11 -4.95 -17.35
N PHE A 126 6.39 -3.85 -17.27
CA PHE A 126 6.68 -2.76 -16.38
C PHE A 126 5.50 -2.53 -15.44
N PHE A 127 5.72 -2.76 -14.15
CA PHE A 127 4.75 -2.47 -13.10
C PHE A 127 5.23 -1.25 -12.32
N GLY A 128 4.65 -0.09 -12.63
CA GLY A 128 4.99 1.14 -11.91
C GLY A 128 4.64 1.04 -10.42
N SER A 129 5.44 1.67 -9.57
CA SER A 129 5.10 1.80 -8.14
C SER A 129 3.76 2.51 -7.96
N PRO A 130 2.94 2.09 -7.00
CA PRO A 130 1.80 2.89 -6.57
C PRO A 130 2.29 4.24 -6.02
N TRP A 131 1.50 5.28 -6.25
CA TRP A 131 1.74 6.62 -5.75
C TRP A 131 0.42 7.28 -5.38
N ASP A 132 0.44 8.11 -4.36
CA ASP A 132 -0.72 8.93 -3.99
C ASP A 132 -0.70 10.26 -4.74
N ARG A 133 -1.85 10.68 -5.26
CA ARG A 133 -1.97 11.95 -6.00
C ARG A 133 -1.54 13.16 -5.15
N ASN A 134 -1.81 13.10 -3.87
CA ASN A 134 -1.50 14.16 -2.91
C ASN A 134 -0.09 13.99 -2.29
N GLY A 135 0.66 12.95 -2.71
CA GLY A 135 2.03 12.68 -2.27
C GLY A 135 2.15 12.26 -0.80
N ARG A 136 1.09 11.76 -0.18
CA ARG A 136 1.05 11.46 1.27
C ARG A 136 1.60 10.10 1.65
N LEU A 137 2.02 9.28 0.67
CA LEU A 137 2.70 8.02 0.97
C LEU A 137 4.10 8.27 1.51
N THR A 138 4.50 7.43 2.44
CA THR A 138 5.85 7.40 2.99
C THR A 138 6.43 6.01 2.86
N ASN A 139 7.76 5.93 2.80
CA ASN A 139 8.48 4.67 2.84
C ASN A 139 9.73 4.83 3.70
N PHE A 140 10.17 3.76 4.34
CA PHE A 140 11.44 3.72 5.01
C PHE A 140 12.53 3.23 4.06
N VAL A 141 13.61 4.02 3.94
CA VAL A 141 14.78 3.72 3.10
C VAL A 141 15.98 3.53 4.02
N PRO A 142 16.44 2.29 4.23
CA PRO A 142 17.50 1.99 5.18
C PRO A 142 18.78 2.79 4.93
N GLU A 143 19.13 3.03 3.67
CA GLU A 143 20.33 3.77 3.24
C GLU A 143 20.30 5.24 3.64
N LEU A 144 19.11 5.79 3.89
CA LEU A 144 18.91 7.18 4.33
C LEU A 144 18.78 7.30 5.85
N TRP A 145 18.75 6.18 6.57
CA TRP A 145 18.71 6.20 8.02
C TRP A 145 20.04 6.64 8.61
N ASN A 146 20.02 7.61 9.51
CA ASN A 146 21.19 8.16 10.16
C ASN A 146 21.12 7.92 11.67
N ARG A 147 22.05 7.13 12.20
CA ARG A 147 22.11 6.80 13.63
C ARG A 147 22.22 8.05 14.52
N ALA A 148 22.97 9.05 14.11
CA ALA A 148 23.16 10.27 14.91
C ALA A 148 21.87 11.12 15.01
N ALA A 149 20.95 10.98 14.05
CA ALA A 149 19.65 11.65 14.03
C ALA A 149 18.52 10.79 14.64
N ALA A 150 18.82 9.61 15.15
CA ALA A 150 17.81 8.73 15.73
C ALA A 150 17.30 9.31 17.06
N PRO A 151 15.98 9.21 17.36
CA PRO A 151 15.45 9.60 18.65
C PRO A 151 16.00 8.68 19.75
N LEU A 152 16.21 9.22 20.93
CA LEU A 152 16.51 8.42 22.12
C LEU A 152 15.27 7.59 22.50
N VAL A 153 15.53 6.41 23.02
CA VAL A 153 14.51 5.50 23.53
C VAL A 153 14.78 5.17 25.00
N THR A 154 13.74 5.05 25.79
CA THR A 154 13.81 4.59 27.18
C THR A 154 14.09 3.08 27.21
N GLY A 155 14.43 2.56 28.40
CA GLY A 155 14.57 1.11 28.60
C GLY A 155 13.29 0.30 28.31
N ALA A 156 12.12 0.94 28.31
CA ALA A 156 10.84 0.35 27.91
C ALA A 156 10.56 0.46 26.39
N GLY A 157 11.50 0.96 25.58
CA GLY A 157 11.35 1.11 24.14
C GLY A 157 10.49 2.33 23.72
N LEU A 158 10.13 3.21 24.64
CA LEU A 158 9.38 4.42 24.32
C LEU A 158 10.32 5.54 23.86
N ARG A 159 9.90 6.32 22.87
CA ARG A 159 10.66 7.47 22.39
C ARG A 159 10.70 8.57 23.45
N VAL A 160 11.87 9.15 23.65
CA VAL A 160 12.04 10.31 24.53
C VAL A 160 11.58 11.56 23.77
N PRO A 161 10.56 12.29 24.26
CA PRO A 161 10.04 13.48 23.59
C PRO A 161 11.13 14.53 23.34
N GLY A 162 11.06 15.20 22.18
CA GLY A 162 11.98 16.28 21.84
C GLY A 162 13.38 15.83 21.39
N THR A 163 13.64 14.54 21.28
CA THR A 163 14.95 14.02 20.84
C THR A 163 14.91 13.47 19.43
N GLY A 164 15.97 13.74 18.65
CA GLY A 164 16.20 13.19 17.34
C GLY A 164 15.10 13.51 16.29
N ASN A 165 15.20 12.85 15.15
CA ASN A 165 14.22 12.92 14.07
C ASN A 165 13.34 11.68 14.06
N TYR A 166 12.04 11.82 14.36
CA TYR A 166 11.08 10.71 14.38
C TYR A 166 10.82 10.10 13.01
N CYS A 167 11.15 10.85 11.94
CA CYS A 167 11.01 10.42 10.55
C CYS A 167 12.34 10.09 9.90
N ASN A 168 13.36 9.78 10.71
CA ASN A 168 14.69 9.40 10.27
C ASN A 168 14.64 8.17 9.33
N GLY A 169 15.17 8.32 8.10
CA GLY A 169 15.10 7.29 7.06
C GLY A 169 13.78 7.23 6.31
N LEU A 170 12.76 8.01 6.70
CA LEU A 170 11.52 8.10 5.94
C LEU A 170 11.66 9.05 4.76
N VAL A 171 11.16 8.60 3.61
CA VAL A 171 11.03 9.42 2.39
C VAL A 171 9.59 9.73 2.09
N ASN A 172 9.37 10.90 1.54
CA ASN A 172 8.06 11.36 1.07
C ASN A 172 8.25 12.32 -0.09
N ASN A 173 7.23 12.50 -0.92
CA ASN A 173 7.27 13.41 -2.05
C ASN A 173 6.20 14.49 -2.00
N SER A 174 5.51 14.64 -0.87
CA SER A 174 4.51 15.68 -0.68
C SER A 174 5.14 16.97 -0.19
N GLN A 175 4.72 18.07 -0.78
CA GLN A 175 4.97 19.41 -0.24
C GLN A 175 3.93 19.82 0.81
N ASN A 176 2.89 19.02 1.01
CA ASN A 176 1.72 19.31 1.85
C ASN A 176 1.58 18.32 3.01
N LEU A 177 2.68 17.88 3.59
CA LEU A 177 2.64 17.07 4.80
C LEU A 177 2.14 17.93 5.96
N VAL A 178 1.26 17.35 6.77
CA VAL A 178 0.92 17.93 8.07
C VAL A 178 2.20 17.97 8.90
N PRO A 179 2.62 19.15 9.38
CA PRO A 179 3.80 19.24 10.23
C PRO A 179 3.65 18.34 11.45
N PHE A 180 4.64 17.49 11.66
CA PHE A 180 4.70 16.63 12.84
C PHE A 180 5.94 17.03 13.66
N PRO A 181 5.81 17.28 14.97
CA PRO A 181 6.94 17.68 15.81
C PRO A 181 8.10 16.68 15.72
N ASN A 182 9.32 17.20 15.57
CA ASN A 182 10.54 16.40 15.45
C ASN A 182 10.52 15.38 14.31
N CYS A 183 9.81 15.66 13.23
CA CYS A 183 9.76 14.83 12.03
C CYS A 183 10.21 15.64 10.81
N THR A 184 11.37 15.29 10.29
CA THR A 184 11.86 15.80 8.99
C THR A 184 12.04 14.61 8.06
N MET A 185 11.24 14.55 7.02
CA MET A 185 11.35 13.51 5.98
C MET A 185 12.27 13.98 4.86
N THR A 186 12.97 13.04 4.25
CA THR A 186 13.78 13.30 3.06
C THR A 186 12.87 13.24 1.82
N PRO A 187 13.03 14.15 0.85
CA PRO A 187 12.37 14.00 -0.45
C PRO A 187 12.70 12.65 -1.08
N SER A 188 11.70 12.01 -1.68
CA SER A 188 11.94 10.72 -2.33
C SER A 188 12.92 10.85 -3.50
N PRO A 189 13.99 10.04 -3.58
CA PRO A 189 14.93 10.06 -4.70
C PRO A 189 14.29 9.60 -6.02
N TRP A 190 13.10 9.00 -5.96
CA TRP A 190 12.35 8.51 -7.13
C TRP A 190 11.21 9.44 -7.55
N GLY A 191 11.27 10.72 -7.20
CA GLY A 191 10.27 11.74 -7.53
C GLY A 191 8.94 11.47 -6.85
N LYS A 192 7.86 11.30 -7.62
CA LYS A 192 6.52 11.02 -7.06
C LYS A 192 6.35 9.62 -6.47
N PHE A 193 7.28 8.73 -6.71
CA PHE A 193 7.26 7.36 -6.19
C PHE A 193 8.01 7.30 -4.86
N ILE A 194 7.65 6.33 -4.04
CA ILE A 194 8.27 6.14 -2.72
C ILE A 194 9.22 4.94 -2.68
N MET A 195 9.40 4.27 -3.83
CA MET A 195 10.28 3.12 -4.00
C MET A 195 10.78 3.07 -5.44
N ASP A 196 11.94 2.45 -5.62
CA ASP A 196 12.41 2.09 -6.96
C ASP A 196 11.58 0.93 -7.54
N VAL A 197 11.48 0.88 -8.85
CA VAL A 197 10.81 -0.20 -9.58
C VAL A 197 11.72 -0.69 -10.70
N SER A 198 11.75 -1.99 -10.87
CA SER A 198 12.47 -2.60 -11.98
C SER A 198 11.94 -2.08 -13.32
N LYS A 199 12.87 -1.79 -14.22
CA LYS A 199 12.60 -1.44 -15.63
C LYS A 199 13.17 -2.47 -16.58
N LYS A 200 13.65 -3.62 -16.05
CA LYS A 200 14.38 -4.65 -16.79
C LYS A 200 13.68 -6.00 -16.73
N ASP A 201 12.36 -6.00 -16.58
CA ASP A 201 11.58 -7.24 -16.40
C ASP A 201 11.27 -7.86 -17.76
N PHE A 202 12.26 -8.59 -18.28
CA PHE A 202 12.16 -9.37 -19.50
C PHE A 202 12.00 -10.85 -19.18
N ALA A 203 11.03 -11.50 -19.83
CA ALA A 203 10.75 -12.93 -19.71
C ALA A 203 10.90 -13.59 -21.08
N PRO A 204 12.10 -14.12 -21.42
CA PRO A 204 12.29 -14.90 -22.62
C PRO A 204 11.57 -16.25 -22.49
N ARG A 205 11.10 -16.77 -23.64
CA ARG A 205 10.47 -18.09 -23.77
C ARG A 205 11.02 -18.81 -24.96
N VAL A 206 11.30 -20.10 -24.82
CA VAL A 206 11.71 -20.99 -25.88
C VAL A 206 11.00 -22.32 -25.74
N GLY A 207 10.54 -22.90 -26.81
CA GLY A 207 9.89 -24.20 -26.83
C GLY A 207 10.11 -24.91 -28.16
N ILE A 208 9.96 -26.22 -28.18
CA ILE A 208 10.01 -27.07 -29.36
C ILE A 208 8.85 -28.06 -29.29
N ALA A 209 8.18 -28.24 -30.43
CA ALA A 209 7.26 -29.35 -30.65
C ALA A 209 7.84 -30.23 -31.75
N TRP A 210 7.79 -31.55 -31.53
CA TRP A 210 8.22 -32.56 -32.49
C TRP A 210 7.13 -33.64 -32.56
N ASP A 211 6.63 -33.89 -33.79
CA ASP A 211 5.61 -34.90 -34.16
C ASP A 211 6.25 -36.06 -34.88
#